data_b1eed3c0cd66a4ed378d8672e4a78ea2
#
_entry.id   b1eed3c0cd66a4ed378d8672e4a78ea2
#
_cell.length_a   1.000
_cell.length_b   1.000
_cell.length_c   1.000
_cell.angle_alpha   90.00
_cell.angle_beta   90.00
_cell.angle_gamma   90.00
#
_symmetry.space_group_name_H-M   'P 1'
#
loop_
_entity.id
_entity.type
_entity.pdbx_description
1 polymer ?
#
loop_
_entity_poly.entity_id
_entity_poly.type
_entity_poly.pdbx_seq_one_letter_code
_entity_poly.pdbx_strand_id
1 'polypeptide(L)'
;MDTWRACMPDGMILKSEPYASAFASPDGKYDVAAYCAARGLEYVNRVTPLTRQRFVDYADWYTERLVPGVRDDTVTEVAPVDGGFRVTFANAAPVSTRQVVVATGVIPYQYVPAQLAGLPAELVTHTAQQHDLSVFKGRQVAVVGAGQSSLETAALLHEAGASVQVIVRGPKVTWLDPNPAQLSLLEHLTRPVTQLCEGWRCAFWNTPLAFRMLAENYRITKARTVLGPSGAWWLKDRVDGVVDVLTGRSIREATAHGSGVRLLLDGPGQSQVDADHVIAGTGFRVDLGRLPFLPQPLRSTVKTLNSHPVVSRAGQTSVPGLYFAGAPTVVSIGPSARFIAGTHTLAAQLARSVARRARAGGKDSTAARQEPARVP
;
A
#
# COMPACT_ATOMS: atom_id res chain seq x y z
N MET A 1 6.95 8.55 7.90
CA MET A 1 7.31 7.12 7.68
C MET A 1 6.85 6.19 8.80
N ASP A 2 5.94 6.63 9.65
CA ASP A 2 5.53 5.91 10.88
C ASP A 2 4.94 4.52 10.62
N THR A 3 4.14 4.37 9.56
CA THR A 3 3.64 3.05 9.13
C THR A 3 4.77 2.02 8.95
N TRP A 4 5.88 2.42 8.33
CA TRP A 4 7.01 1.52 8.10
C TRP A 4 7.79 1.22 9.38
N ARG A 5 7.81 2.17 10.32
CA ARG A 5 8.46 1.98 11.61
C ARG A 5 7.62 1.16 12.58
N ALA A 6 6.31 1.46 12.66
CA ALA A 6 5.45 0.92 13.71
C ALA A 6 4.59 -0.29 13.29
N CYS A 7 4.34 -0.48 11.97
CA CYS A 7 3.41 -1.50 11.48
C CYS A 7 4.10 -2.62 10.66
N MET A 8 5.37 -2.45 10.29
CA MET A 8 6.10 -3.47 9.53
C MET A 8 7.07 -4.21 10.43
N PRO A 9 7.17 -5.54 10.31
CA PRO A 9 8.00 -6.34 11.22
C PRO A 9 9.49 -5.97 11.14
N ASP A 10 10.17 -6.10 12.26
CA ASP A 10 11.63 -6.07 12.29
C ASP A 10 12.19 -7.24 11.48
N GLY A 11 13.30 -7.01 10.79
CA GLY A 11 13.88 -8.00 9.88
C GLY A 11 13.19 -8.13 8.52
N MET A 12 12.10 -7.37 8.27
CA MET A 12 11.42 -7.35 7.00
C MET A 12 12.34 -6.86 5.87
N ILE A 13 12.20 -7.50 4.70
CA ILE A 13 12.87 -7.15 3.46
C ILE A 13 11.83 -6.78 2.39
N LEU A 14 12.03 -5.68 1.68
CA LEU A 14 11.10 -5.26 0.66
C LEU A 14 11.07 -6.26 -0.51
N LYS A 15 9.87 -6.60 -0.97
CA LYS A 15 9.69 -7.45 -2.14
C LYS A 15 10.15 -6.78 -3.43
N SER A 16 10.00 -5.46 -3.52
CA SER A 16 10.44 -4.67 -4.66
C SER A 16 11.95 -4.46 -4.64
N GLU A 17 12.55 -4.52 -5.81
CA GLU A 17 13.97 -4.21 -6.00
C GLU A 17 14.27 -2.73 -5.70
N PRO A 18 15.53 -2.36 -5.40
CA PRO A 18 15.90 -0.99 -5.04
C PRO A 18 15.44 0.07 -6.04
N TYR A 19 15.61 -0.18 -7.35
CA TYR A 19 15.18 0.77 -8.39
C TYR A 19 13.65 1.01 -8.41
N ALA A 20 12.86 0.00 -8.04
CA ALA A 20 11.41 0.08 -7.97
C ALA A 20 10.88 0.60 -6.62
N SER A 21 11.78 0.83 -5.66
CA SER A 21 11.48 1.34 -4.33
C SER A 21 11.80 2.84 -4.19
N ALA A 22 12.29 3.49 -5.23
CA ALA A 22 12.61 4.91 -5.23
C ALA A 22 11.34 5.78 -5.23
N PHE A 23 11.36 6.89 -4.51
CA PHE A 23 10.31 7.92 -4.57
C PHE A 23 10.45 8.79 -5.81
N ALA A 24 9.33 9.37 -6.26
CA ALA A 24 9.32 10.32 -7.35
C ALA A 24 9.90 11.67 -6.88
N SER A 25 10.97 12.14 -7.54
CA SER A 25 11.51 13.49 -7.31
C SER A 25 11.39 14.36 -8.58
N PRO A 26 11.34 15.69 -8.45
CA PRO A 26 11.15 16.59 -9.58
C PRO A 26 12.20 16.45 -10.69
N ASP A 27 13.43 16.17 -10.30
CA ASP A 27 14.61 16.07 -11.19
C ASP A 27 15.16 14.63 -11.33
N GLY A 28 14.53 13.67 -10.67
CA GLY A 28 14.94 12.26 -10.68
C GLY A 28 16.24 11.95 -9.92
N LYS A 29 16.79 12.91 -9.16
CA LYS A 29 18.11 12.77 -8.52
C LYS A 29 18.10 12.23 -7.09
N TYR A 30 16.94 11.96 -6.53
CA TYR A 30 16.78 11.52 -5.14
C TYR A 30 16.28 10.09 -5.05
N ASP A 31 16.87 9.20 -5.82
CA ASP A 31 16.59 7.77 -5.78
C ASP A 31 17.41 7.03 -4.72
N VAL A 32 17.22 5.71 -4.61
CA VAL A 32 17.94 4.86 -3.66
C VAL A 32 19.45 4.83 -3.98
N ALA A 33 19.82 4.90 -5.26
CA ALA A 33 21.24 4.91 -5.66
C ALA A 33 21.93 6.19 -5.18
N ALA A 34 21.29 7.33 -5.36
CA ALA A 34 21.81 8.62 -4.88
C ALA A 34 21.92 8.65 -3.34
N TYR A 35 20.96 8.06 -2.62
CA TYR A 35 21.05 7.91 -1.18
C TYR A 35 22.26 7.07 -0.77
N CYS A 36 22.44 5.90 -1.39
CA CYS A 36 23.56 5.02 -1.10
C CYS A 36 24.90 5.72 -1.36
N ALA A 37 25.03 6.41 -2.51
CA ALA A 37 26.23 7.20 -2.83
C ALA A 37 26.50 8.29 -1.80
N ALA A 38 25.46 9.03 -1.37
CA ALA A 38 25.59 10.09 -0.36
C ALA A 38 25.98 9.57 1.04
N ARG A 39 25.79 8.29 1.32
CA ARG A 39 26.10 7.63 2.60
C ARG A 39 27.31 6.68 2.52
N GLY A 40 27.96 6.56 1.36
CA GLY A 40 29.06 5.61 1.14
C GLY A 40 28.61 4.13 1.26
N LEU A 41 27.35 3.85 0.94
CA LEU A 41 26.77 2.51 1.00
C LEU A 41 26.84 1.84 -0.38
N GLU A 42 27.06 0.52 -0.38
CA GLU A 42 26.95 -0.26 -1.60
C GLU A 42 25.51 -0.24 -2.13
N TYR A 43 25.38 -0.04 -3.43
CA TYR A 43 24.12 -0.09 -4.16
C TYR A 43 24.15 -1.14 -5.26
N VAL A 44 23.28 -2.14 -5.15
CA VAL A 44 23.03 -3.11 -6.20
C VAL A 44 21.59 -2.94 -6.68
N ASN A 45 21.45 -2.57 -7.95
CA ASN A 45 20.19 -2.12 -8.53
C ASN A 45 19.10 -3.21 -8.57
N ARG A 46 19.54 -4.46 -8.75
CA ARG A 46 18.62 -5.57 -8.99
C ARG A 46 18.90 -6.74 -8.08
N VAL A 47 19.07 -7.60 -7.77
CA VAL A 47 19.37 -8.81 -7.04
C VAL A 47 19.43 -8.65 -5.53
N THR A 48 19.89 -7.51 -5.00
CA THR A 48 19.98 -7.31 -3.55
C THR A 48 18.72 -6.66 -3.00
N PRO A 49 17.92 -7.37 -2.22
CA PRO A 49 16.69 -6.82 -1.62
C PRO A 49 17.00 -5.66 -0.67
N LEU A 50 16.10 -4.69 -0.63
CA LEU A 50 16.21 -3.55 0.27
C LEU A 50 15.60 -3.92 1.62
N THR A 51 16.37 -3.82 2.70
CA THR A 51 15.81 -4.03 4.05
C THR A 51 14.87 -2.90 4.43
N ARG A 52 13.89 -3.18 5.29
CA ARG A 52 12.98 -2.18 5.85
C ARG A 52 13.75 -1.00 6.45
N GLN A 53 14.78 -1.25 7.24
CA GLN A 53 15.57 -0.20 7.87
C GLN A 53 16.22 0.72 6.82
N ARG A 54 16.89 0.14 5.82
CA ARG A 54 17.51 0.94 4.75
C ARG A 54 16.49 1.75 3.96
N PHE A 55 15.30 1.21 3.76
CA PHE A 55 14.19 1.94 3.11
C PHE A 55 13.70 3.12 3.96
N VAL A 56 13.57 2.94 5.28
CA VAL A 56 13.20 4.02 6.22
C VAL A 56 14.26 5.11 6.24
N ASP A 57 15.54 4.74 6.33
CA ASP A 57 16.66 5.70 6.32
C ASP A 57 16.72 6.49 5.01
N TYR A 58 16.47 5.82 3.87
CA TYR A 58 16.32 6.48 2.57
C TYR A 58 15.16 7.47 2.57
N ALA A 59 14.02 7.09 3.11
CA ALA A 59 12.83 7.93 3.15
C ALA A 59 13.05 9.17 4.04
N ASP A 60 13.76 9.05 5.15
CA ASP A 60 14.12 10.19 6.00
C ASP A 60 15.07 11.13 5.26
N TRP A 61 16.12 10.58 4.65
CA TRP A 61 17.05 11.36 3.82
C TRP A 61 16.35 12.11 2.67
N TYR A 62 15.34 11.48 2.04
CA TYR A 62 14.51 12.10 1.01
C TYR A 62 13.65 13.23 1.59
N THR A 63 12.98 12.97 2.72
CA THR A 63 12.06 13.91 3.36
C THR A 63 12.77 15.14 3.85
N GLU A 64 13.91 15.00 4.50
CA GLU A 64 14.75 16.11 4.97
C GLU A 64 15.13 17.09 3.85
N ARG A 65 15.35 16.58 2.63
CA ARG A 65 15.83 17.38 1.49
C ARG A 65 14.72 18.00 0.65
N LEU A 66 13.64 17.28 0.48
CA LEU A 66 12.60 17.68 -0.47
C LEU A 66 11.30 18.13 0.18
N VAL A 67 11.05 17.75 1.43
CA VAL A 67 9.78 18.03 2.11
C VAL A 67 10.04 18.52 3.55
N PRO A 68 10.80 19.58 3.77
CA PRO A 68 11.20 20.05 5.12
C PRO A 68 10.02 20.54 5.96
N GLY A 69 8.84 20.75 5.35
CA GLY A 69 7.63 21.25 6.04
C GLY A 69 6.64 20.16 6.43
N VAL A 70 7.05 18.90 6.51
CA VAL A 70 6.16 17.83 7.03
C VAL A 70 5.81 18.13 8.48
N ARG A 71 4.50 18.13 8.76
CA ARG A 71 3.96 18.28 10.12
C ARG A 71 3.55 16.90 10.65
N ASP A 72 3.83 16.67 11.90
CA ASP A 72 3.50 15.42 12.61
C ASP A 72 2.15 15.52 13.33
N ASP A 73 1.15 16.06 12.62
CA ASP A 73 -0.19 16.27 13.13
C ASP A 73 -1.16 15.22 12.59
N THR A 74 -1.95 14.62 13.45
CA THR A 74 -3.02 13.71 13.05
C THR A 74 -4.24 14.48 12.60
N VAL A 75 -4.66 14.28 11.33
CA VAL A 75 -5.91 14.82 10.79
C VAL A 75 -7.10 14.03 11.35
N THR A 76 -8.05 14.72 11.99
CA THR A 76 -9.26 14.13 12.56
C THR A 76 -10.49 14.36 11.70
N GLU A 77 -10.52 15.44 10.89
CA GLU A 77 -11.62 15.71 9.99
C GLU A 77 -11.19 16.55 8.78
N VAL A 78 -11.79 16.27 7.62
CA VAL A 78 -11.74 17.07 6.40
C VAL A 78 -13.16 17.42 5.99
N ALA A 79 -13.64 18.58 6.40
CA ALA A 79 -15.01 19.07 6.12
C ALA A 79 -15.02 20.01 4.90
N PRO A 80 -15.99 19.89 3.97
CA PRO A 80 -16.15 20.86 2.88
C PRO A 80 -16.61 22.20 3.46
N VAL A 81 -16.06 23.29 2.94
CA VAL A 81 -16.45 24.68 3.22
C VAL A 81 -16.49 25.45 1.89
N ASP A 82 -17.02 26.68 1.92
CA ASP A 82 -17.04 27.53 0.74
C ASP A 82 -15.61 27.73 0.17
N GLY A 83 -15.46 27.36 -1.09
CA GLY A 83 -14.18 27.48 -1.81
C GLY A 83 -13.12 26.44 -1.47
N GLY A 84 -13.39 25.44 -0.61
CA GLY A 84 -12.40 24.41 -0.26
C GLY A 84 -12.77 23.48 0.88
N PHE A 85 -11.84 23.31 1.80
CA PHE A 85 -11.94 22.38 2.92
C PHE A 85 -11.40 23.01 4.20
N ARG A 86 -12.02 22.65 5.32
CA ARG A 86 -11.50 22.84 6.67
C ARG A 86 -10.88 21.52 7.12
N VAL A 87 -9.61 21.54 7.45
CA VAL A 87 -8.85 20.39 7.97
C VAL A 87 -8.66 20.58 9.46
N THR A 88 -9.19 19.66 10.26
CA THR A 88 -9.07 19.64 11.72
C THR A 88 -8.02 18.63 12.15
N PHE A 89 -7.22 18.97 13.13
CA PHE A 89 -6.17 18.15 13.69
C PHE A 89 -6.45 17.78 15.13
N ALA A 90 -5.86 16.69 15.62
CA ALA A 90 -6.04 16.26 17.01
C ALA A 90 -5.48 17.28 18.02
N ASN A 91 -4.29 17.84 17.74
CA ASN A 91 -3.54 18.67 18.69
C ASN A 91 -3.09 20.02 18.11
N ALA A 92 -3.64 20.45 16.97
CA ALA A 92 -3.29 21.72 16.35
C ALA A 92 -4.50 22.49 15.87
N ALA A 93 -4.35 23.79 15.65
CA ALA A 93 -5.40 24.64 15.11
C ALA A 93 -5.84 24.17 13.71
N PRO A 94 -7.15 24.20 13.41
CA PRO A 94 -7.65 23.81 12.10
C PRO A 94 -7.14 24.78 11.00
N VAL A 95 -6.99 24.25 9.80
CA VAL A 95 -6.50 24.98 8.62
C VAL A 95 -7.56 24.95 7.52
N SER A 96 -7.82 26.10 6.91
CA SER A 96 -8.63 26.19 5.68
C SER A 96 -7.72 26.06 4.47
N THR A 97 -8.12 25.20 3.52
CA THR A 97 -7.35 24.96 2.29
C THR A 97 -8.28 24.77 1.09
N ARG A 98 -7.84 25.15 -0.07
CA ARG A 98 -8.59 24.94 -1.33
C ARG A 98 -8.48 23.54 -1.87
N GLN A 99 -7.49 22.77 -1.42
CA GLN A 99 -7.20 21.45 -1.98
C GLN A 99 -6.67 20.51 -0.88
N VAL A 100 -7.13 19.26 -0.93
CA VAL A 100 -6.67 18.17 -0.04
C VAL A 100 -6.23 16.99 -0.88
N VAL A 101 -5.08 16.42 -0.57
CA VAL A 101 -4.58 15.18 -1.16
C VAL A 101 -4.57 14.11 -0.08
N VAL A 102 -5.40 13.09 -0.24
CA VAL A 102 -5.46 11.92 0.65
C VAL A 102 -4.44 10.88 0.18
N ALA A 103 -3.38 10.68 0.93
CA ALA A 103 -2.26 9.79 0.61
C ALA A 103 -1.91 8.85 1.79
N THR A 104 -2.94 8.29 2.45
CA THR A 104 -2.84 7.51 3.70
C THR A 104 -2.26 6.12 3.55
N GLY A 105 -1.85 5.72 2.35
CA GLY A 105 -1.31 4.39 2.08
C GLY A 105 -2.37 3.29 2.18
N VAL A 106 -1.96 2.08 2.59
CA VAL A 106 -2.82 0.89 2.61
C VAL A 106 -3.36 0.52 4.00
N ILE A 107 -2.73 1.00 5.05
CA ILE A 107 -3.01 0.58 6.43
C ILE A 107 -4.50 0.73 6.84
N PRO A 108 -5.22 1.80 6.49
CA PRO A 108 -6.64 1.90 6.82
C PRO A 108 -7.50 0.79 6.20
N TYR A 109 -7.00 0.11 5.18
CA TYR A 109 -7.74 -0.86 4.38
C TYR A 109 -7.41 -2.33 4.69
N GLN A 110 -6.82 -2.61 5.84
CA GLN A 110 -6.56 -3.98 6.31
C GLN A 110 -7.82 -4.83 6.19
N TYR A 111 -7.69 -6.02 5.62
CA TYR A 111 -8.83 -6.91 5.45
C TYR A 111 -8.66 -8.18 6.30
N VAL A 112 -9.55 -8.37 7.25
CA VAL A 112 -9.70 -9.62 8.00
C VAL A 112 -10.94 -10.34 7.45
N PRO A 113 -10.85 -11.62 7.05
CA PRO A 113 -11.99 -12.40 6.58
C PRO A 113 -13.12 -12.47 7.62
N ALA A 114 -14.37 -12.56 7.13
CA ALA A 114 -15.54 -12.58 8.00
C ALA A 114 -15.50 -13.73 9.04
N GLN A 115 -14.90 -14.86 8.68
CA GLN A 115 -14.71 -16.01 9.57
C GLN A 115 -13.83 -15.69 10.80
N LEU A 116 -12.94 -14.71 10.68
CA LEU A 116 -12.03 -14.29 11.75
C LEU A 116 -12.49 -12.99 12.45
N ALA A 117 -13.34 -12.20 11.79
CA ALA A 117 -13.69 -10.84 12.24
C ALA A 117 -14.51 -10.80 13.55
N GLY A 118 -15.11 -11.90 13.95
CA GLY A 118 -15.87 -12.02 15.19
C GLY A 118 -15.05 -12.45 16.42
N LEU A 119 -13.75 -12.73 16.23
CA LEU A 119 -12.86 -13.13 17.32
C LEU A 119 -12.26 -11.90 18.02
N PRO A 120 -11.93 -12.02 19.31
CA PRO A 120 -11.23 -10.97 20.06
C PRO A 120 -9.93 -10.54 19.39
N ALA A 121 -9.59 -9.25 19.50
CA ALA A 121 -8.38 -8.68 18.90
C ALA A 121 -7.08 -9.28 19.48
N GLU A 122 -7.15 -9.82 20.70
CA GLU A 122 -6.06 -10.52 21.37
C GLU A 122 -5.73 -11.87 20.71
N LEU A 123 -6.69 -12.44 19.97
CA LEU A 123 -6.56 -13.73 19.31
C LEU A 123 -6.32 -13.62 17.81
N VAL A 124 -6.72 -12.51 17.20
CA VAL A 124 -6.61 -12.30 15.74
C VAL A 124 -6.11 -10.90 15.44
N THR A 125 -5.01 -10.81 14.69
CA THR A 125 -4.46 -9.54 14.18
C THR A 125 -4.22 -9.62 12.69
N HIS A 126 -3.98 -8.46 12.06
CA HIS A 126 -3.50 -8.39 10.68
C HIS A 126 -1.97 -8.29 10.65
N THR A 127 -1.30 -8.79 9.59
CA THR A 127 0.17 -8.67 9.43
C THR A 127 0.67 -7.22 9.56
N ALA A 128 -0.12 -6.23 9.23
CA ALA A 128 0.22 -4.81 9.37
C ALA A 128 -0.03 -4.23 10.79
N GLN A 129 -0.24 -5.07 11.78
CA GLN A 129 -0.37 -4.71 13.20
C GLN A 129 0.75 -5.30 14.04
N GLN A 130 1.68 -6.03 13.41
CA GLN A 130 2.74 -6.77 14.10
C GLN A 130 4.10 -6.18 13.71
N HIS A 131 4.72 -5.49 14.64
CA HIS A 131 6.06 -4.94 14.50
C HIS A 131 7.10 -5.87 15.14
N ASP A 132 6.90 -6.20 16.40
CA ASP A 132 7.74 -7.14 17.14
C ASP A 132 7.12 -8.54 17.14
N LEU A 133 7.70 -9.45 16.41
CA LEU A 133 7.25 -10.85 16.33
C LEU A 133 7.83 -11.73 17.44
N SER A 134 8.79 -11.24 18.22
CA SER A 134 9.38 -11.97 19.34
C SER A 134 8.39 -12.26 20.48
N VAL A 135 7.31 -11.47 20.56
CA VAL A 135 6.21 -11.66 21.51
C VAL A 135 5.47 -13.00 21.34
N PHE A 136 5.67 -13.65 20.19
CA PHE A 136 5.09 -14.96 19.88
C PHE A 136 6.03 -16.14 20.13
N LYS A 137 7.21 -15.91 20.68
CA LYS A 137 8.17 -16.98 21.00
C LYS A 137 7.52 -18.06 21.87
N GLY A 138 7.68 -19.33 21.44
CA GLY A 138 7.10 -20.50 22.11
C GLY A 138 5.59 -20.67 21.92
N ARG A 139 4.90 -19.78 21.15
CA ARG A 139 3.47 -19.88 20.87
C ARG A 139 3.22 -20.58 19.54
N GLN A 140 2.00 -21.16 19.41
CA GLN A 140 1.49 -21.71 18.16
C GLN A 140 0.76 -20.58 17.40
N VAL A 141 1.25 -20.21 16.23
CA VAL A 141 0.69 -19.12 15.42
C VAL A 141 0.21 -19.61 14.05
N ALA A 142 -1.05 -19.39 13.74
CA ALA A 142 -1.59 -19.64 12.40
C ALA A 142 -1.51 -18.36 11.56
N VAL A 143 -0.84 -18.41 10.42
CA VAL A 143 -0.76 -17.29 9.46
C VAL A 143 -1.65 -17.58 8.26
N VAL A 144 -2.58 -16.68 7.95
CA VAL A 144 -3.56 -16.88 6.88
C VAL A 144 -3.21 -16.05 5.65
N GLY A 145 -2.86 -16.71 4.54
CA GLY A 145 -2.56 -16.06 3.27
C GLY A 145 -1.33 -16.62 2.57
N ALA A 146 -1.17 -16.28 1.28
CA ALA A 146 -0.08 -16.74 0.42
C ALA A 146 0.70 -15.57 -0.21
N GLY A 147 0.51 -14.36 0.27
CA GLY A 147 1.23 -13.17 -0.21
C GLY A 147 2.55 -12.97 0.51
N GLN A 148 3.39 -12.04 -0.01
CA GLN A 148 4.67 -11.66 0.61
C GLN A 148 4.55 -11.46 2.12
N SER A 149 3.60 -10.64 2.55
CA SER A 149 3.42 -10.29 3.96
C SER A 149 3.14 -11.52 4.84
N SER A 150 2.31 -12.47 4.37
CA SER A 150 2.03 -13.71 5.12
C SER A 150 3.25 -14.60 5.24
N LEU A 151 3.92 -14.84 4.11
CA LEU A 151 5.06 -15.75 4.06
C LEU A 151 6.27 -15.19 4.82
N GLU A 152 6.50 -13.90 4.72
CA GLU A 152 7.58 -13.23 5.45
C GLU A 152 7.30 -13.16 6.96
N THR A 153 6.05 -12.86 7.35
CA THR A 153 5.64 -12.93 8.76
C THR A 153 5.83 -14.35 9.30
N ALA A 154 5.48 -15.38 8.52
CA ALA A 154 5.66 -16.77 8.93
C ALA A 154 7.15 -17.15 9.13
N ALA A 155 8.01 -16.73 8.21
CA ALA A 155 9.45 -16.95 8.32
C ALA A 155 10.04 -16.25 9.56
N LEU A 156 9.71 -14.98 9.75
CA LEU A 156 10.19 -14.19 10.89
C LEU A 156 9.66 -14.71 12.23
N LEU A 157 8.42 -15.19 12.30
CA LEU A 157 7.86 -15.85 13.48
C LEU A 157 8.62 -17.13 13.83
N HIS A 158 8.88 -17.96 12.81
CA HIS A 158 9.66 -19.20 12.99
C HIS A 158 11.08 -18.88 13.50
N GLU A 159 11.74 -17.92 12.90
CA GLU A 159 13.07 -17.45 13.31
C GLU A 159 13.08 -16.85 14.74
N ALA A 160 11.97 -16.25 15.16
CA ALA A 160 11.77 -15.77 16.53
C ALA A 160 11.44 -16.89 17.53
N GLY A 161 11.26 -18.14 17.07
CA GLY A 161 11.00 -19.32 17.89
C GLY A 161 9.53 -19.60 18.16
N ALA A 162 8.62 -19.13 17.30
CA ALA A 162 7.22 -19.57 17.32
C ALA A 162 7.03 -20.88 16.50
N SER A 163 6.03 -21.66 16.85
CA SER A 163 5.54 -22.76 16.01
C SER A 163 4.52 -22.21 15.02
N VAL A 164 4.78 -22.31 13.71
CA VAL A 164 4.01 -21.61 12.70
C VAL A 164 3.37 -22.56 11.72
N GLN A 165 2.07 -22.37 11.45
CA GLN A 165 1.36 -23.00 10.33
C GLN A 165 0.79 -21.93 9.39
N VAL A 166 1.04 -22.06 8.09
CA VAL A 166 0.53 -21.12 7.07
C VAL A 166 -0.65 -21.74 6.35
N ILE A 167 -1.81 -21.09 6.39
CA ILE A 167 -3.04 -21.56 5.74
C ILE A 167 -3.20 -20.84 4.41
N VAL A 168 -3.09 -21.58 3.30
CA VAL A 168 -3.11 -21.10 1.93
C VAL A 168 -4.30 -21.65 1.17
N ARG A 169 -5.20 -20.77 0.71
CA ARG A 169 -6.39 -21.16 -0.05
C ARG A 169 -6.07 -21.75 -1.43
N GLY A 170 -5.00 -21.27 -2.07
CA GLY A 170 -4.55 -21.77 -3.34
C GLY A 170 -3.93 -23.17 -3.26
N PRO A 171 -3.84 -23.91 -4.37
CA PRO A 171 -3.27 -25.26 -4.39
C PRO A 171 -1.76 -25.29 -4.16
N LYS A 172 -1.10 -24.14 -4.27
CA LYS A 172 0.35 -23.95 -4.04
C LYS A 172 0.68 -22.52 -3.68
N VAL A 173 1.83 -22.31 -3.08
CA VAL A 173 2.48 -20.98 -2.97
C VAL A 173 3.13 -20.64 -4.31
N THR A 174 2.97 -19.40 -4.74
CA THR A 174 3.64 -18.87 -5.93
C THR A 174 4.88 -18.09 -5.50
N TRP A 175 6.03 -18.45 -6.02
CA TRP A 175 7.28 -17.72 -5.83
C TRP A 175 7.60 -16.91 -7.08
N LEU A 176 8.14 -15.71 -6.91
CA LEU A 176 8.69 -14.95 -8.03
C LEU A 176 10.14 -15.38 -8.24
N ASP A 177 10.53 -15.49 -9.50
CA ASP A 177 11.93 -15.68 -9.85
C ASP A 177 12.73 -14.39 -9.66
N PRO A 178 14.04 -14.46 -9.38
CA PRO A 178 14.90 -13.30 -9.38
C PRO A 178 14.94 -12.68 -10.79
N ASN A 179 14.85 -11.35 -10.86
CA ASN A 179 15.02 -10.67 -12.13
C ASN A 179 16.50 -10.79 -12.60
N PRO A 180 16.76 -10.95 -13.89
CA PRO A 180 18.13 -10.99 -14.39
C PRO A 180 18.84 -9.67 -14.08
N ALA A 181 20.09 -9.76 -13.61
CA ALA A 181 20.89 -8.60 -13.24
C ALA A 181 21.12 -7.63 -14.42
N GLN A 182 21.18 -8.18 -15.64
CA GLN A 182 21.30 -7.42 -16.89
C GLN A 182 20.37 -8.02 -17.94
N LEU A 183 19.75 -7.15 -18.72
CA LEU A 183 18.93 -7.52 -19.87
C LEU A 183 19.67 -7.15 -21.15
N SER A 184 19.64 -8.01 -22.14
CA SER A 184 20.12 -7.71 -23.48
C SER A 184 19.23 -6.65 -24.17
N LEU A 185 19.76 -5.97 -25.20
CA LEU A 185 18.98 -5.01 -26.00
C LEU A 185 17.72 -5.65 -26.61
N LEU A 186 17.82 -6.90 -27.06
CA LEU A 186 16.71 -7.65 -27.65
C LEU A 186 15.63 -7.96 -26.60
N GLU A 187 16.02 -8.29 -25.38
CA GLU A 187 15.07 -8.52 -24.28
C GLU A 187 14.37 -7.23 -23.84
N HIS A 188 15.06 -6.09 -23.86
CA HIS A 188 14.43 -4.78 -23.62
C HIS A 188 13.34 -4.46 -24.67
N LEU A 189 13.55 -4.81 -25.93
CA LEU A 189 12.58 -4.58 -26.99
C LEU A 189 11.41 -5.56 -26.98
N THR A 190 11.67 -6.84 -26.67
CA THR A 190 10.65 -7.90 -26.68
C THR A 190 9.88 -8.00 -25.37
N ARG A 191 10.51 -7.66 -24.24
CA ARG A 191 9.93 -7.68 -22.89
C ARG A 191 10.24 -6.37 -22.17
N PRO A 192 9.55 -5.28 -22.48
CA PRO A 192 9.77 -4.01 -21.79
C PRO A 192 9.62 -4.21 -20.29
N VAL A 193 10.67 -3.88 -19.55
CA VAL A 193 10.67 -3.94 -18.08
C VAL A 193 10.04 -2.68 -17.57
N THR A 194 8.96 -2.85 -16.82
CA THR A 194 8.41 -1.78 -16.02
C THR A 194 8.89 -1.94 -14.57
N GLN A 195 8.71 -0.92 -13.76
CA GLN A 195 9.08 -0.96 -12.34
C GLN A 195 8.34 -2.06 -11.53
N LEU A 196 7.38 -2.76 -12.13
CA LEU A 196 6.54 -3.72 -11.42
C LEU A 196 6.53 -5.11 -12.03
N CYS A 197 6.69 -5.23 -13.32
CA CYS A 197 6.68 -6.50 -14.03
C CYS A 197 7.18 -6.32 -15.46
N GLU A 198 7.40 -7.44 -16.18
CA GLU A 198 7.93 -7.47 -17.50
C GLU A 198 6.85 -7.73 -18.56
N GLY A 199 7.12 -7.26 -19.79
CA GLY A 199 6.32 -7.50 -20.97
C GLY A 199 5.29 -6.42 -21.29
N TRP A 200 4.86 -6.39 -22.54
CA TRP A 200 3.94 -5.38 -23.10
C TRP A 200 2.60 -5.30 -22.37
N ARG A 201 2.08 -6.42 -21.87
CA ARG A 201 0.84 -6.41 -21.09
C ARG A 201 1.01 -5.62 -19.77
N CYS A 202 2.18 -5.76 -19.14
CA CYS A 202 2.50 -5.01 -17.94
C CYS A 202 2.67 -3.51 -18.24
N ALA A 203 3.38 -3.17 -19.30
CA ALA A 203 3.53 -1.80 -19.76
C ALA A 203 2.17 -1.15 -20.04
N PHE A 204 1.24 -1.87 -20.66
CA PHE A 204 -0.12 -1.41 -20.91
C PHE A 204 -0.89 -1.13 -19.61
N TRP A 205 -0.87 -2.05 -18.64
CA TRP A 205 -1.56 -1.84 -17.35
C TRP A 205 -0.94 -0.72 -16.51
N ASN A 206 0.32 -0.41 -16.75
CA ASN A 206 1.02 0.70 -16.08
C ASN A 206 0.82 2.06 -16.79
N THR A 207 0.08 2.08 -17.90
CA THR A 207 -0.25 3.30 -18.62
C THR A 207 -1.65 3.76 -18.22
N PRO A 208 -1.82 4.82 -17.39
CA PRO A 208 -3.12 5.21 -16.84
C PRO A 208 -4.18 5.51 -17.89
N LEU A 209 -3.78 6.07 -19.05
CA LEU A 209 -4.71 6.35 -20.17
C LEU A 209 -5.29 5.07 -20.75
N ALA A 210 -4.42 4.12 -21.09
CA ALA A 210 -4.84 2.86 -21.68
C ALA A 210 -5.71 2.05 -20.70
N PHE A 211 -5.32 2.01 -19.43
CA PHE A 211 -6.08 1.31 -18.39
C PHE A 211 -7.50 1.88 -18.21
N ARG A 212 -7.66 3.20 -18.27
CA ARG A 212 -8.97 3.86 -18.13
C ARG A 212 -9.93 3.58 -19.29
N MET A 213 -9.42 3.25 -20.48
CA MET A 213 -10.24 2.90 -21.65
C MET A 213 -10.86 1.51 -21.54
N LEU A 214 -10.40 0.69 -20.60
CA LEU A 214 -10.93 -0.66 -20.39
C LEU A 214 -12.28 -0.61 -19.67
N ALA A 215 -13.12 -1.62 -19.92
CA ALA A 215 -14.41 -1.80 -19.25
C ALA A 215 -14.23 -1.86 -17.72
N GLU A 216 -15.19 -1.33 -16.98
CA GLU A 216 -15.12 -1.22 -15.52
C GLU A 216 -14.89 -2.56 -14.82
N ASN A 217 -15.64 -3.61 -15.20
CA ASN A 217 -15.47 -4.95 -14.64
C ASN A 217 -14.06 -5.52 -14.89
N TYR A 218 -13.48 -5.22 -16.05
CA TYR A 218 -12.11 -5.63 -16.35
C TYR A 218 -11.10 -4.88 -15.46
N ARG A 219 -11.28 -3.56 -15.29
CA ARG A 219 -10.42 -2.74 -14.39
C ARG A 219 -10.47 -3.23 -12.94
N ILE A 220 -11.69 -3.51 -12.43
CA ILE A 220 -11.88 -4.08 -11.08
C ILE A 220 -11.15 -5.41 -10.95
N THR A 221 -11.32 -6.31 -11.93
CA THR A 221 -10.67 -7.62 -11.93
C THR A 221 -9.14 -7.47 -11.94
N LYS A 222 -8.60 -6.62 -12.82
CA LYS A 222 -7.15 -6.42 -12.92
C LYS A 222 -6.56 -5.70 -11.70
N ALA A 223 -7.27 -4.75 -11.10
CA ALA A 223 -6.87 -4.14 -9.83
C ALA A 223 -6.70 -5.17 -8.70
N ARG A 224 -7.44 -6.27 -8.74
CA ARG A 224 -7.38 -7.35 -7.74
C ARG A 224 -6.39 -8.47 -8.08
N THR A 225 -6.22 -8.79 -9.36
CA THR A 225 -5.53 -10.02 -9.79
C THR A 225 -4.12 -9.79 -10.33
N VAL A 226 -3.83 -8.61 -10.85
CA VAL A 226 -2.48 -8.29 -11.33
C VAL A 226 -1.53 -8.18 -10.14
N LEU A 227 -0.39 -8.84 -10.22
CA LEU A 227 0.55 -9.00 -9.11
C LEU A 227 -0.13 -9.60 -7.87
N GLY A 228 -0.81 -10.72 -8.10
CA GLY A 228 -1.49 -11.50 -7.06
C GLY A 228 -0.58 -11.96 -5.93
N PRO A 229 -1.12 -12.74 -4.98
CA PRO A 229 -0.34 -13.19 -3.85
C PRO A 229 0.83 -14.07 -4.31
N SER A 230 2.06 -13.67 -3.96
CA SER A 230 3.29 -14.42 -4.24
C SER A 230 4.39 -13.99 -3.28
N GLY A 231 5.26 -14.93 -2.94
CA GLY A 231 6.51 -14.68 -2.22
C GLY A 231 7.63 -14.23 -3.14
N ALA A 232 8.57 -13.47 -2.64
CA ALA A 232 9.83 -13.17 -3.31
C ALA A 232 10.72 -14.41 -3.31
N TRP A 233 11.59 -14.51 -4.33
CA TRP A 233 12.49 -15.65 -4.50
C TRP A 233 13.40 -15.88 -3.28
N TRP A 234 13.92 -14.83 -2.68
CA TRP A 234 14.82 -14.87 -1.54
C TRP A 234 14.15 -15.35 -0.24
N LEU A 235 12.82 -15.37 -0.20
CA LEU A 235 12.05 -15.84 0.96
C LEU A 235 11.76 -17.34 0.88
N LYS A 236 11.92 -17.96 -0.31
CA LYS A 236 11.52 -19.34 -0.55
C LYS A 236 12.19 -20.31 0.42
N ASP A 237 13.50 -20.24 0.56
CA ASP A 237 14.29 -21.17 1.40
C ASP A 237 14.08 -20.96 2.91
N ARG A 238 13.46 -19.83 3.31
CA ARG A 238 13.06 -19.54 4.69
C ARG A 238 11.68 -20.09 5.03
N VAL A 239 10.93 -20.56 4.04
CA VAL A 239 9.55 -21.05 4.20
C VAL A 239 9.39 -22.48 3.71
N ASP A 240 9.83 -22.80 2.48
CA ASP A 240 9.68 -24.14 1.90
C ASP A 240 10.47 -25.19 2.69
N GLY A 241 9.78 -26.17 3.25
CA GLY A 241 10.40 -27.21 4.07
C GLY A 241 10.85 -26.77 5.48
N VAL A 242 10.66 -25.49 5.83
CA VAL A 242 11.00 -24.91 7.14
C VAL A 242 9.74 -24.64 7.97
N VAL A 243 8.72 -24.08 7.33
CA VAL A 243 7.43 -23.75 7.95
C VAL A 243 6.36 -24.68 7.40
N ASP A 244 5.44 -25.13 8.25
CA ASP A 244 4.33 -25.98 7.84
C ASP A 244 3.31 -25.16 7.00
N VAL A 245 3.14 -25.50 5.72
CA VAL A 245 2.28 -24.78 4.78
C VAL A 245 1.13 -25.66 4.29
N LEU A 246 -0.06 -25.37 4.77
CA LEU A 246 -1.32 -26.07 4.45
C LEU A 246 -1.94 -25.44 3.18
N THR A 247 -1.63 -26.01 2.00
CA THR A 247 -2.16 -25.51 0.71
C THR A 247 -3.53 -26.13 0.38
N GLY A 248 -4.31 -25.47 -0.48
CA GLY A 248 -5.67 -25.87 -0.85
C GLY A 248 -6.67 -25.79 0.30
N ARG A 249 -6.39 -24.97 1.32
CA ARG A 249 -7.18 -24.90 2.56
C ARG A 249 -7.87 -23.55 2.70
N SER A 250 -9.17 -23.59 2.96
CA SER A 250 -9.93 -22.38 3.33
C SER A 250 -10.51 -22.52 4.73
N ILE A 251 -10.52 -21.41 5.47
CA ILE A 251 -11.18 -21.36 6.78
C ILE A 251 -12.68 -21.39 6.55
N ARG A 252 -13.32 -22.45 7.06
CA ARG A 252 -14.78 -22.57 7.11
C ARG A 252 -15.34 -21.84 8.33
N GLU A 253 -14.72 -22.06 9.48
CA GLU A 253 -15.15 -21.50 10.76
C GLU A 253 -13.94 -21.24 11.65
N ALA A 254 -14.04 -20.22 12.49
CA ALA A 254 -13.05 -19.90 13.52
C ALA A 254 -13.76 -19.58 14.83
N THR A 255 -13.36 -20.24 15.91
CA THR A 255 -13.96 -20.07 17.23
C THR A 255 -12.88 -19.89 18.29
N ALA A 256 -13.16 -19.10 19.32
CA ALA A 256 -12.30 -19.05 20.50
C ALA A 256 -12.33 -20.43 21.20
N HIS A 257 -11.16 -20.96 21.55
CA HIS A 257 -11.00 -22.27 22.18
C HIS A 257 -9.92 -22.22 23.25
N GLY A 258 -10.33 -22.36 24.51
CA GLY A 258 -9.41 -22.12 25.61
C GLY A 258 -8.87 -20.71 25.60
N SER A 259 -7.55 -20.54 25.66
CA SER A 259 -6.86 -19.25 25.52
C SER A 259 -6.50 -18.90 24.08
N GLY A 260 -6.88 -19.72 23.08
CA GLY A 260 -6.51 -19.57 21.68
C GLY A 260 -7.70 -19.63 20.71
N VAL A 261 -7.43 -20.05 19.50
CA VAL A 261 -8.37 -20.14 18.39
C VAL A 261 -8.35 -21.54 17.79
N ARG A 262 -9.53 -22.07 17.55
CA ARG A 262 -9.74 -23.27 16.72
C ARG A 262 -10.22 -22.85 15.34
N LEU A 263 -9.50 -23.27 14.30
CA LEU A 263 -9.83 -23.07 12.90
C LEU A 263 -10.29 -24.40 12.31
N LEU A 264 -11.52 -24.45 11.80
CA LEU A 264 -12.01 -25.55 10.98
C LEU A 264 -11.76 -25.25 9.52
N LEU A 265 -11.13 -26.19 8.82
CA LEU A 265 -10.68 -25.99 7.45
C LEU A 265 -11.43 -26.88 6.47
N ASP A 266 -11.77 -26.32 5.31
CA ASP A 266 -12.19 -27.09 4.13
C ASP A 266 -10.98 -27.39 3.24
N GLY A 267 -11.06 -28.51 2.52
CA GLY A 267 -10.02 -28.95 1.58
C GLY A 267 -9.36 -30.27 2.00
N PRO A 268 -8.34 -30.78 1.25
CA PRO A 268 -7.73 -32.09 1.48
C PRO A 268 -6.75 -32.08 2.66
N GLY A 269 -6.67 -33.19 3.46
CA GLY A 269 -5.75 -33.44 4.58
C GLY A 269 -6.23 -32.83 5.90
N GLN A 270 -5.41 -32.06 6.63
CA GLN A 270 -5.74 -31.54 7.97
C GLN A 270 -7.00 -30.66 7.97
N SER A 271 -8.02 -31.01 8.73
CA SER A 271 -9.32 -30.33 8.78
C SER A 271 -9.45 -29.32 9.94
N GLN A 272 -8.50 -29.29 10.85
CA GLN A 272 -8.50 -28.44 12.03
C GLN A 272 -7.08 -27.94 12.35
N VAL A 273 -6.99 -26.68 12.78
CA VAL A 273 -5.79 -26.06 13.34
C VAL A 273 -6.18 -25.41 14.65
N ASP A 274 -5.46 -25.71 15.71
CA ASP A 274 -5.54 -25.02 16.98
C ASP A 274 -4.28 -24.11 17.10
N ALA A 275 -4.48 -22.86 17.47
CA ALA A 275 -3.40 -21.87 17.58
C ALA A 275 -3.64 -20.92 18.76
N ASP A 276 -2.56 -20.42 19.37
CA ASP A 276 -2.65 -19.39 20.39
C ASP A 276 -3.03 -18.03 19.81
N HIS A 277 -2.69 -17.82 18.54
CA HIS A 277 -2.96 -16.57 17.83
C HIS A 277 -3.06 -16.78 16.31
N VAL A 278 -3.90 -15.99 15.66
CA VAL A 278 -4.06 -15.99 14.21
C VAL A 278 -3.59 -14.64 13.63
N ILE A 279 -2.71 -14.69 12.65
CA ILE A 279 -2.28 -13.48 11.91
C ILE A 279 -2.85 -13.51 10.49
N ALA A 280 -3.75 -12.58 10.19
CA ALA A 280 -4.38 -12.45 8.89
C ALA A 280 -3.47 -11.69 7.91
N GLY A 281 -2.78 -12.41 7.04
CA GLY A 281 -2.03 -11.87 5.90
C GLY A 281 -2.88 -11.80 4.63
N THR A 282 -4.13 -11.37 4.76
CA THR A 282 -5.18 -11.45 3.75
C THR A 282 -5.31 -10.17 2.90
N GLY A 283 -4.35 -9.27 3.06
CA GLY A 283 -4.18 -8.08 2.26
C GLY A 283 -5.13 -6.93 2.63
N PHE A 284 -5.43 -6.08 1.67
CA PHE A 284 -6.11 -4.81 1.89
C PHE A 284 -7.29 -4.66 0.93
N ARG A 285 -8.41 -4.11 1.42
CA ARG A 285 -9.59 -3.79 0.62
C ARG A 285 -9.95 -2.34 0.80
N VAL A 286 -9.80 -1.57 -0.27
CA VAL A 286 -10.13 -0.14 -0.26
C VAL A 286 -11.62 0.04 -0.03
N ASP A 287 -11.93 0.87 0.96
CA ASP A 287 -13.25 1.34 1.30
C ASP A 287 -13.13 2.73 1.93
N LEU A 288 -13.78 3.74 1.33
CA LEU A 288 -13.76 5.10 1.87
C LEU A 288 -14.42 5.21 3.25
N GLY A 289 -15.29 4.27 3.61
CA GLY A 289 -15.87 4.16 4.94
C GLY A 289 -14.86 3.96 6.06
N ARG A 290 -13.68 3.44 5.70
CA ARG A 290 -12.57 3.21 6.63
C ARG A 290 -11.65 4.41 6.85
N LEU A 291 -11.99 5.56 6.29
CA LEU A 291 -11.30 6.82 6.52
C LEU A 291 -12.16 7.71 7.45
N PRO A 292 -12.00 7.61 8.77
CA PRO A 292 -12.88 8.28 9.72
C PRO A 292 -12.81 9.82 9.63
N PHE A 293 -11.68 10.36 9.18
CA PHE A 293 -11.49 11.79 8.98
C PHE A 293 -12.24 12.37 7.78
N LEU A 294 -12.81 11.55 6.89
CA LEU A 294 -13.73 11.97 5.85
C LEU A 294 -15.16 11.77 6.33
N PRO A 295 -15.92 12.83 6.66
CA PRO A 295 -17.29 12.69 7.16
C PRO A 295 -18.21 12.10 6.09
N GLN A 296 -19.27 11.42 6.53
CA GLN A 296 -20.19 10.73 5.61
C GLN A 296 -20.79 11.65 4.53
N PRO A 297 -21.18 12.90 4.82
CA PRO A 297 -21.68 13.81 3.78
C PRO A 297 -20.67 14.05 2.65
N LEU A 298 -19.38 14.19 2.96
CA LEU A 298 -18.34 14.33 1.97
C LEU A 298 -18.11 13.00 1.21
N ARG A 299 -18.05 11.87 1.93
CA ARG A 299 -17.84 10.55 1.30
C ARG A 299 -18.94 10.20 0.30
N SER A 300 -20.20 10.53 0.61
CA SER A 300 -21.35 10.24 -0.27
C SER A 300 -21.34 11.04 -1.58
N THR A 301 -20.63 12.16 -1.66
CA THR A 301 -20.48 12.96 -2.90
C THR A 301 -19.33 12.47 -3.78
N VAL A 302 -18.44 11.62 -3.26
CA VAL A 302 -17.35 11.03 -4.05
C VAL A 302 -17.88 9.87 -4.89
N LYS A 303 -17.79 9.96 -6.21
CA LYS A 303 -18.11 8.84 -7.11
C LYS A 303 -17.15 7.68 -6.85
N THR A 304 -17.69 6.47 -6.69
CA THR A 304 -16.93 5.26 -6.43
C THR A 304 -17.18 4.18 -7.48
N LEU A 305 -16.20 3.33 -7.68
CA LEU A 305 -16.28 2.09 -8.44
C LEU A 305 -15.72 0.96 -7.57
N ASN A 306 -16.58 0.02 -7.15
CA ASN A 306 -16.22 -1.08 -6.25
C ASN A 306 -15.50 -0.56 -4.98
N SER A 307 -16.10 0.41 -4.29
CA SER A 307 -15.62 1.11 -3.08
C SER A 307 -14.34 1.96 -3.26
N HIS A 308 -13.75 2.00 -4.45
CA HIS A 308 -12.63 2.87 -4.75
C HIS A 308 -13.12 4.22 -5.29
N PRO A 309 -12.49 5.34 -4.94
CA PRO A 309 -12.82 6.62 -5.55
C PRO A 309 -12.50 6.61 -7.05
N VAL A 310 -13.44 7.06 -7.87
CA VAL A 310 -13.18 7.33 -9.29
C VAL A 310 -12.43 8.65 -9.39
N VAL A 311 -11.21 8.60 -9.91
CA VAL A 311 -10.35 9.78 -9.99
C VAL A 311 -9.93 10.10 -11.43
N SER A 312 -9.58 11.36 -11.66
CA SER A 312 -8.96 11.82 -12.91
C SER A 312 -7.53 11.28 -13.04
N ARG A 313 -6.85 11.55 -14.16
CA ARG A 313 -5.42 11.22 -14.35
C ARG A 313 -4.51 11.86 -13.30
N ALA A 314 -4.94 12.98 -12.73
CA ALA A 314 -4.23 13.70 -11.68
C ALA A 314 -4.67 13.30 -10.26
N GLY A 315 -5.47 12.25 -10.10
CA GLY A 315 -5.94 11.80 -8.79
C GLY A 315 -7.14 12.59 -8.24
N GLN A 316 -7.72 13.56 -8.97
CA GLN A 316 -8.87 14.35 -8.50
C GLN A 316 -10.16 13.55 -8.60
N THR A 317 -10.95 13.58 -7.54
CA THR A 317 -12.27 12.94 -7.45
C THR A 317 -13.37 13.73 -8.18
N SER A 318 -14.65 13.29 -8.04
CA SER A 318 -15.82 14.08 -8.42
C SER A 318 -15.99 15.35 -7.59
N VAL A 319 -15.35 15.44 -6.42
CA VAL A 319 -15.35 16.64 -5.56
C VAL A 319 -14.16 17.53 -5.95
N PRO A 320 -14.41 18.75 -6.44
CA PRO A 320 -13.36 19.65 -6.86
C PRO A 320 -12.40 20.00 -5.71
N GLY A 321 -11.09 19.79 -5.93
CA GLY A 321 -10.06 20.04 -4.92
C GLY A 321 -9.76 18.86 -4.00
N LEU A 322 -10.55 17.78 -4.04
CA LEU A 322 -10.26 16.56 -3.30
C LEU A 322 -9.55 15.55 -4.22
N TYR A 323 -8.36 15.13 -3.82
CA TYR A 323 -7.52 14.19 -4.56
C TYR A 323 -7.23 12.95 -3.72
N PHE A 324 -7.00 11.83 -4.40
CA PHE A 324 -6.44 10.61 -3.80
C PHE A 324 -5.17 10.19 -4.51
N ALA A 325 -4.23 9.63 -3.75
CA ALA A 325 -3.02 9.00 -4.26
C ALA A 325 -2.84 7.60 -3.67
N GLY A 326 -2.10 6.73 -4.38
CA GLY A 326 -1.79 5.38 -3.94
C GLY A 326 -2.92 4.38 -4.13
N ALA A 327 -2.99 3.38 -3.26
CA ALA A 327 -3.89 2.23 -3.37
C ALA A 327 -5.38 2.56 -3.66
N PRO A 328 -5.98 3.63 -3.14
CA PRO A 328 -7.36 3.96 -3.47
C PRO A 328 -7.60 4.20 -4.96
N THR A 329 -6.59 4.57 -5.73
CA THR A 329 -6.73 4.98 -7.13
C THR A 329 -6.57 3.84 -8.15
N VAL A 330 -6.35 2.59 -7.71
CA VAL A 330 -5.99 1.45 -8.59
C VAL A 330 -7.00 1.19 -9.71
N VAL A 331 -8.30 1.36 -9.47
CA VAL A 331 -9.35 1.14 -10.49
C VAL A 331 -9.40 2.24 -11.56
N SER A 332 -8.79 3.39 -11.28
CA SER A 332 -8.75 4.53 -12.19
C SER A 332 -7.38 4.74 -12.85
N ILE A 333 -6.29 4.47 -12.14
CA ILE A 333 -4.91 4.72 -12.59
C ILE A 333 -4.25 3.45 -13.09
N GLY A 334 -4.57 2.30 -12.49
CA GLY A 334 -4.00 0.99 -12.82
C GLY A 334 -3.38 0.30 -11.60
N PRO A 335 -3.08 -1.01 -11.73
CA PRO A 335 -2.59 -1.85 -10.63
C PRO A 335 -1.31 -1.33 -9.97
N SER A 336 -0.48 -0.60 -10.71
CA SER A 336 0.76 0.01 -10.21
C SER A 336 0.54 1.04 -9.10
N ALA A 337 -0.60 1.72 -9.06
CA ALA A 337 -0.87 2.78 -8.11
C ALA A 337 -0.80 2.36 -6.63
N ARG A 338 -0.87 1.06 -6.33
CA ARG A 338 -0.73 0.53 -4.96
C ARG A 338 0.73 0.34 -4.51
N PHE A 339 1.70 0.56 -5.39
CA PHE A 339 3.12 0.40 -5.13
C PHE A 339 3.86 1.73 -5.25
N ILE A 340 5.01 1.85 -4.63
CA ILE A 340 5.86 3.05 -4.67
C ILE A 340 6.17 3.42 -6.11
N ALA A 341 6.60 2.46 -6.92
CA ALA A 341 6.91 2.62 -8.33
C ALA A 341 5.77 3.26 -9.15
N GLY A 342 4.51 2.93 -8.84
CA GLY A 342 3.34 3.51 -9.52
C GLY A 342 3.05 4.95 -9.16
N THR A 343 3.69 5.50 -8.12
CA THR A 343 3.46 6.89 -7.69
C THR A 343 4.13 7.91 -8.60
N HIS A 344 5.18 7.55 -9.34
CA HIS A 344 5.97 8.48 -10.15
C HIS A 344 5.12 9.27 -11.15
N THR A 345 4.33 8.55 -11.97
CA THR A 345 3.46 9.19 -12.98
C THR A 345 2.34 10.01 -12.32
N LEU A 346 1.72 9.47 -11.28
CA LEU A 346 0.62 10.14 -10.58
C LEU A 346 1.10 11.38 -9.85
N ALA A 347 2.22 11.32 -9.12
CA ALA A 347 2.77 12.45 -8.38
C ALA A 347 3.03 13.67 -9.26
N ALA A 348 3.66 13.48 -10.43
CA ALA A 348 3.92 14.58 -11.37
C ALA A 348 2.63 15.21 -11.92
N GLN A 349 1.62 14.41 -12.25
CA GLN A 349 0.33 14.90 -12.77
C GLN A 349 -0.47 15.60 -11.67
N LEU A 350 -0.49 15.06 -10.47
CA LEU A 350 -1.14 15.62 -9.29
C LEU A 350 -0.52 16.99 -8.95
N ALA A 351 0.80 17.08 -8.84
CA ALA A 351 1.50 18.33 -8.55
C ALA A 351 1.17 19.43 -9.55
N ARG A 352 1.17 19.11 -10.86
CA ARG A 352 0.76 20.06 -11.91
C ARG A 352 -0.71 20.48 -11.79
N SER A 353 -1.60 19.58 -11.41
CA SER A 353 -3.03 19.89 -11.25
C SER A 353 -3.27 20.79 -10.05
N VAL A 354 -2.65 20.46 -8.91
CA VAL A 354 -2.71 21.27 -7.68
C VAL A 354 -2.17 22.68 -7.94
N ALA A 355 -0.99 22.80 -8.58
CA ALA A 355 -0.39 24.09 -8.89
C ALA A 355 -1.26 24.94 -9.83
N ARG A 356 -1.84 24.35 -10.87
CA ARG A 356 -2.74 25.07 -11.78
C ARG A 356 -3.96 25.63 -11.07
N ARG A 357 -4.60 24.81 -10.22
CA ARG A 357 -5.78 25.23 -9.44
C ARG A 357 -5.43 26.31 -8.42
N ALA A 358 -4.24 26.25 -7.79
CA ALA A 358 -3.76 27.26 -6.90
C ALA A 358 -3.61 28.64 -7.60
N ARG A 359 -3.04 28.64 -8.82
CA ARG A 359 -2.86 29.86 -9.63
C ARG A 359 -4.21 30.45 -10.10
N ALA A 360 -5.17 29.62 -10.51
CA ALA A 360 -6.49 30.08 -10.95
C ALA A 360 -7.23 30.80 -9.80
N GLY A 361 -7.32 30.21 -8.62
CA GLY A 361 -7.97 30.85 -7.48
C GLY A 361 -7.21 32.06 -6.87
N GLY A 362 -5.91 32.25 -7.21
CA GLY A 362 -5.17 33.48 -6.88
C GLY A 362 -5.58 34.68 -7.75
N LYS A 363 -5.95 34.43 -9.00
CA LYS A 363 -6.41 35.50 -9.90
C LYS A 363 -7.80 36.05 -9.51
N ASP A 364 -8.71 35.17 -9.08
CA ASP A 364 -10.06 35.60 -8.65
C ASP A 364 -9.99 36.45 -7.37
N SER A 365 -9.09 36.11 -6.44
CA SER A 365 -8.87 36.88 -5.20
C SER A 365 -8.26 38.28 -5.46
N THR A 366 -7.49 38.44 -6.52
CA THR A 366 -6.87 39.72 -6.89
C THR A 366 -7.87 40.62 -7.64
N ALA A 367 -8.72 40.02 -8.45
CA ALA A 367 -9.78 40.74 -9.18
C ALA A 367 -10.86 41.31 -8.21
N ALA A 368 -11.25 40.52 -7.19
CA ALA A 368 -12.21 40.97 -6.17
C ALA A 368 -11.68 42.11 -5.25
N ARG A 369 -10.37 42.34 -5.21
CA ARG A 369 -9.77 43.47 -4.47
C ARG A 369 -9.61 44.74 -5.28
N GLN A 370 -9.91 44.72 -6.58
CA GLN A 370 -9.71 45.87 -7.50
C GLN A 370 -11.00 46.55 -7.95
N GLU A 371 -12.16 46.23 -7.39
CA GLU A 371 -13.37 47.02 -7.62
C GLU A 371 -13.29 48.27 -6.74
N PRO A 372 -13.10 49.47 -7.30
CA PRO A 372 -13.11 50.69 -6.52
C PRO A 372 -14.54 50.94 -6.05
N ALA A 373 -14.69 51.24 -4.77
CA ALA A 373 -15.94 51.71 -4.20
C ALA A 373 -16.45 52.91 -5.01
N ARG A 374 -17.56 52.71 -5.74
CA ARG A 374 -18.31 53.83 -6.28
C ARG A 374 -18.91 54.59 -5.12
N VAL A 375 -18.31 55.72 -4.80
CA VAL A 375 -18.88 56.70 -3.88
C VAL A 375 -20.05 57.37 -4.60
N PRO A 376 -21.23 57.57 -3.93
CA PRO A 376 -22.41 58.18 -4.48
C PRO A 376 -22.24 59.69 -4.82
#